data_3b808982219424061e9012d7026546db
#
_entry.id   3b808982219424061e9012d7026546db
#
_cell.length_a   1.000
_cell.length_b   1.000
_cell.length_c   1.000
_cell.angle_alpha   90.00
_cell.angle_beta   90.00
_cell.angle_gamma   90.00
#
_symmetry.space_group_name_H-M   'P 1'
#
loop_
_entity.id
_entity.type
_entity.pdbx_description
1 polymer ?
#
loop_
_entity_poly.entity_id
_entity_poly.type
_entity_poly.pdbx_seq_one_letter_code
_entity_poly.pdbx_strand_id
1 'polypeptide(L)'
;MSNAKITSAEVAKLAGVSQSAVSRVFTPGASASKTTAERVKKAAYDLGYRPNVLARAMVSGKSRIIGIIVAYLENQFYPEALEKLSNVLQSKGYHALIFMAGKDMQSIDGVIEEILDYQVDGIITASVSMSSNLTKRCKNVGVPMVLFNRSQDASYMSAVTSNNLAGGKKVAKFLISLGHKKIGYIAGWEGASTQRDREEGFMSELKSSGFQIHCREVGNFVLEEAREATRKMFFKDPPDAVFVANDHMAFAVMDTLRYELGFSIPDDVSIVGYDDVPAASWPSFNLTTVKQPVDLMVQKTVDILLEKIDHKATKPKRITVDGPLKIRGSTILPKGLNNEGI
;
A
#
# COMPACT_ATOMS: atom_id res chain seq x y z
N MET A 1 28.66 -33.77 12.19
CA MET A 1 27.40 -34.42 12.67
C MET A 1 26.26 -33.87 11.84
N SER A 2 25.62 -34.70 11.04
CA SER A 2 24.48 -34.26 10.18
C SER A 2 23.32 -33.90 11.11
N ASN A 3 22.89 -32.66 11.08
CA ASN A 3 21.75 -32.17 11.82
C ASN A 3 20.45 -32.74 11.17
N ALA A 4 20.14 -34.00 11.44
CA ALA A 4 18.93 -34.64 10.92
C ALA A 4 17.72 -33.90 11.53
N LYS A 5 16.88 -33.34 10.66
CA LYS A 5 15.69 -32.60 11.04
C LYS A 5 14.73 -33.56 11.76
N ILE A 6 14.39 -33.26 13.03
CA ILE A 6 13.43 -34.06 13.82
C ILE A 6 12.11 -34.19 13.05
N THR A 7 11.57 -35.40 13.00
CA THR A 7 10.40 -35.80 12.24
C THR A 7 9.14 -35.93 13.12
N SER A 8 7.97 -35.87 12.53
CA SER A 8 6.72 -36.15 13.24
C SER A 8 6.62 -37.59 13.77
N ALA A 9 7.39 -38.52 13.16
CA ALA A 9 7.47 -39.92 13.63
C ALA A 9 8.22 -40.02 15.00
N GLU A 10 9.30 -39.25 15.17
CA GLU A 10 10.04 -39.22 16.42
C GLU A 10 9.22 -38.59 17.56
N VAL A 11 8.45 -37.53 17.25
CA VAL A 11 7.48 -36.94 18.20
C VAL A 11 6.40 -37.96 18.58
N ALA A 12 5.86 -38.68 17.60
CA ALA A 12 4.86 -39.73 17.83
C ALA A 12 5.37 -40.82 18.76
N LYS A 13 6.62 -41.26 18.53
CA LYS A 13 7.29 -42.27 19.36
C LYS A 13 7.46 -41.78 20.80
N LEU A 14 7.97 -40.56 21.01
CA LEU A 14 8.17 -39.99 22.36
C LEU A 14 6.85 -39.70 23.06
N ALA A 15 5.83 -39.23 22.36
CA ALA A 15 4.51 -38.95 22.90
C ALA A 15 3.66 -40.22 23.11
N GLY A 16 4.07 -41.39 22.61
CA GLY A 16 3.32 -42.64 22.69
C GLY A 16 1.97 -42.57 21.93
N VAL A 17 1.96 -41.96 20.74
CA VAL A 17 0.77 -41.80 19.89
C VAL A 17 1.10 -42.12 18.43
N SER A 18 0.08 -42.20 17.56
CA SER A 18 0.32 -42.37 16.14
C SER A 18 0.81 -41.08 15.50
N GLN A 19 1.54 -41.16 14.36
CA GLN A 19 1.99 -39.99 13.58
C GLN A 19 0.79 -39.14 13.11
N SER A 20 -0.35 -39.76 12.80
CA SER A 20 -1.58 -39.07 12.44
C SER A 20 -2.18 -38.28 13.61
N ALA A 21 -1.98 -38.74 14.88
CA ALA A 21 -2.38 -37.97 16.07
C ALA A 21 -1.49 -36.73 16.25
N VAL A 22 -0.17 -36.84 16.01
CA VAL A 22 0.74 -35.68 16.01
C VAL A 22 0.29 -34.68 14.95
N SER A 23 0.01 -35.11 13.72
CA SER A 23 -0.48 -34.23 12.66
C SER A 23 -1.76 -33.49 13.07
N ARG A 24 -2.74 -34.19 13.63
CA ARG A 24 -4.01 -33.57 14.09
C ARG A 24 -3.81 -32.54 15.19
N VAL A 25 -2.92 -32.78 16.16
CA VAL A 25 -2.64 -31.80 17.24
C VAL A 25 -2.10 -30.48 16.70
N PHE A 26 -1.35 -30.52 15.62
CA PHE A 26 -0.80 -29.32 14.98
C PHE A 26 -1.65 -28.78 13.82
N THR A 27 -2.79 -29.40 13.50
CA THR A 27 -3.72 -28.93 12.46
C THR A 27 -4.83 -28.10 13.12
N PRO A 28 -4.97 -26.80 12.79
CA PRO A 28 -6.06 -25.96 13.29
C PRO A 28 -7.44 -26.56 12.99
N GLY A 29 -8.31 -26.63 13.98
CA GLY A 29 -9.67 -27.18 13.84
C GLY A 29 -9.78 -28.70 13.85
N ALA A 30 -8.67 -29.45 13.83
CA ALA A 30 -8.73 -30.90 13.98
C ALA A 30 -8.94 -31.32 15.44
N SER A 31 -9.75 -32.35 15.66
CA SER A 31 -10.03 -32.87 17.03
C SER A 31 -8.89 -33.70 17.58
N ALA A 32 -8.44 -33.36 18.77
CA ALA A 32 -7.55 -34.19 19.58
C ALA A 32 -7.98 -34.04 21.07
N SER A 33 -7.87 -35.13 21.86
CA SER A 33 -8.13 -35.01 23.30
C SER A 33 -7.09 -34.07 23.94
N LYS A 34 -7.48 -33.34 24.99
CA LYS A 34 -6.57 -32.46 25.76
C LYS A 34 -5.30 -33.19 26.17
N THR A 35 -5.45 -34.38 26.72
CA THR A 35 -4.32 -35.24 27.17
C THR A 35 -3.38 -35.60 26.02
N THR A 36 -3.90 -35.96 24.85
CA THR A 36 -3.09 -36.24 23.66
C THR A 36 -2.37 -34.99 23.17
N ALA A 37 -3.07 -33.84 23.14
CA ALA A 37 -2.47 -32.57 22.69
C ALA A 37 -1.33 -32.13 23.62
N GLU A 38 -1.48 -32.27 24.94
CA GLU A 38 -0.44 -31.93 25.93
C GLU A 38 0.80 -32.83 25.78
N ARG A 39 0.61 -34.13 25.65
CA ARG A 39 1.70 -35.11 25.45
C ARG A 39 2.48 -34.82 24.17
N VAL A 40 1.78 -34.57 23.08
CA VAL A 40 2.40 -34.27 21.77
C VAL A 40 3.14 -32.93 21.80
N LYS A 41 2.53 -31.88 22.38
CA LYS A 41 3.19 -30.58 22.50
C LYS A 41 4.44 -30.64 23.37
N LYS A 42 4.40 -31.37 24.47
CA LYS A 42 5.57 -31.60 25.33
C LYS A 42 6.68 -32.34 24.57
N ALA A 43 6.36 -33.46 23.93
CA ALA A 43 7.33 -34.23 23.16
C ALA A 43 7.95 -33.42 21.99
N ALA A 44 7.14 -32.58 21.31
CA ALA A 44 7.61 -31.71 20.27
C ALA A 44 8.57 -30.62 20.82
N TYR A 45 8.24 -30.03 21.96
CA TYR A 45 9.09 -29.08 22.67
C TYR A 45 10.43 -29.71 23.09
N ASP A 46 10.40 -30.86 23.73
CA ASP A 46 11.58 -31.56 24.22
C ASP A 46 12.54 -31.98 23.11
N LEU A 47 12.00 -32.30 21.91
CA LEU A 47 12.76 -32.67 20.73
C LEU A 47 13.15 -31.45 19.86
N GLY A 48 12.64 -30.25 20.12
CA GLY A 48 12.80 -29.10 19.24
C GLY A 48 12.06 -29.25 17.89
N TYR A 49 11.03 -30.12 17.85
CA TYR A 49 10.23 -30.33 16.65
C TYR A 49 9.36 -29.14 16.34
N ARG A 50 9.43 -28.68 15.09
CA ARG A 50 8.46 -27.72 14.54
C ARG A 50 7.76 -28.36 13.36
N PRO A 51 6.40 -28.35 13.34
CA PRO A 51 5.64 -28.83 12.19
C PRO A 51 6.07 -28.13 10.90
N ASN A 52 6.32 -28.88 9.84
CA ASN A 52 6.62 -28.31 8.55
C ASN A 52 5.35 -27.69 7.94
N VAL A 53 5.33 -26.36 7.81
CA VAL A 53 4.20 -25.61 7.25
C VAL A 53 3.95 -25.99 5.78
N LEU A 54 5.01 -26.21 5.01
CA LEU A 54 4.92 -26.62 3.61
C LEU A 54 4.35 -28.05 3.47
N ALA A 55 4.77 -28.98 4.33
CA ALA A 55 4.19 -30.32 4.33
C ALA A 55 2.69 -30.33 4.70
N ARG A 56 2.25 -29.42 5.56
CA ARG A 56 0.80 -29.22 5.84
C ARG A 56 0.06 -28.64 4.65
N ALA A 57 0.67 -27.70 3.94
CA ALA A 57 0.09 -27.13 2.73
C ALA A 57 -0.20 -28.20 1.65
N MET A 58 0.73 -29.15 1.50
CA MET A 58 0.54 -30.28 0.55
C MET A 58 -0.66 -31.17 0.92
N VAL A 59 -0.96 -31.33 2.20
CA VAL A 59 -2.08 -32.16 2.68
C VAL A 59 -3.41 -31.39 2.69
N SER A 60 -3.37 -30.09 3.07
CA SER A 60 -4.58 -29.26 3.19
C SER A 60 -4.96 -28.53 1.92
N GLY A 61 -4.06 -28.44 0.93
CA GLY A 61 -4.21 -27.63 -0.26
C GLY A 61 -4.19 -26.11 0.02
N LYS A 62 -3.84 -25.69 1.24
CA LYS A 62 -3.73 -24.26 1.64
C LYS A 62 -2.40 -24.01 2.35
N SER A 63 -1.59 -23.10 1.77
CA SER A 63 -0.28 -22.74 2.34
C SER A 63 -0.40 -21.78 3.53
N ARG A 64 -1.51 -21.05 3.60
CA ARG A 64 -1.69 -19.92 4.52
C ARG A 64 -0.66 -18.80 4.31
N ILE A 65 -0.15 -18.67 3.10
CA ILE A 65 0.79 -17.64 2.67
C ILE A 65 0.10 -16.74 1.66
N ILE A 66 0.20 -15.43 1.86
CA ILE A 66 -0.21 -14.41 0.90
C ILE A 66 1.04 -13.72 0.37
N GLY A 67 1.23 -13.75 -0.94
CA GLY A 67 2.28 -12.98 -1.61
C GLY A 67 1.89 -11.50 -1.68
N ILE A 68 2.79 -10.62 -1.27
CA ILE A 68 2.61 -9.17 -1.42
C ILE A 68 3.71 -8.64 -2.32
N ILE A 69 3.33 -8.07 -3.46
CA ILE A 69 4.26 -7.47 -4.42
C ILE A 69 4.28 -5.97 -4.21
N VAL A 70 5.46 -5.38 -4.01
CA VAL A 70 5.65 -3.95 -3.87
C VAL A 70 6.84 -3.48 -4.71
N ALA A 71 6.74 -2.31 -5.38
CA ALA A 71 7.78 -1.83 -6.27
C ALA A 71 8.87 -1.03 -5.53
N TYR A 72 8.53 -0.29 -4.47
CA TYR A 72 9.46 0.55 -3.72
C TYR A 72 8.92 0.87 -2.32
N LEU A 73 9.83 1.09 -1.37
CA LEU A 73 9.52 1.32 0.04
C LEU A 73 9.97 2.72 0.53
N GLU A 74 10.54 3.54 -0.33
CA GLU A 74 10.99 4.89 0.01
C GLU A 74 9.82 5.81 0.43
N ASN A 75 8.67 5.67 -0.22
CA ASN A 75 7.45 6.36 0.20
C ASN A 75 6.86 5.67 1.44
N GLN A 76 6.83 6.38 2.56
CA GLN A 76 6.39 5.89 3.88
C GLN A 76 4.97 5.28 3.90
N PHE A 77 4.13 5.61 2.92
CA PHE A 77 2.79 5.00 2.78
C PHE A 77 2.86 3.47 2.61
N TYR A 78 3.84 2.96 1.85
CA TYR A 78 3.93 1.51 1.60
C TYR A 78 4.46 0.72 2.80
N PRO A 79 5.51 1.11 3.52
CA PRO A 79 5.89 0.47 4.79
C PRO A 79 4.74 0.40 5.80
N GLU A 80 3.99 1.49 5.99
CA GLU A 80 2.83 1.51 6.88
C GLU A 80 1.73 0.54 6.40
N ALA A 81 1.42 0.56 5.11
CA ALA A 81 0.42 -0.33 4.53
C ALA A 81 0.83 -1.81 4.66
N LEU A 82 2.12 -2.15 4.45
CA LEU A 82 2.65 -3.50 4.59
C LEU A 82 2.56 -4.01 6.03
N GLU A 83 2.93 -3.17 7.01
CA GLU A 83 2.77 -3.51 8.43
C GLU A 83 1.32 -3.84 8.75
N LYS A 84 0.39 -2.98 8.35
CA LYS A 84 -1.05 -3.18 8.59
C LYS A 84 -1.59 -4.40 7.86
N LEU A 85 -1.22 -4.63 6.60
CA LEU A 85 -1.58 -5.83 5.83
C LEU A 85 -1.09 -7.10 6.53
N SER A 86 0.18 -7.11 6.96
CA SER A 86 0.76 -8.24 7.69
C SER A 86 0.00 -8.54 8.98
N ASN A 87 -0.31 -7.51 9.79
CA ASN A 87 -1.03 -7.65 11.04
C ASN A 87 -2.46 -8.19 10.82
N VAL A 88 -3.19 -7.66 9.85
CA VAL A 88 -4.56 -8.13 9.54
C VAL A 88 -4.52 -9.56 8.99
N LEU A 89 -3.61 -9.91 8.09
CA LEU A 89 -3.43 -11.27 7.59
C LEU A 89 -3.09 -12.24 8.71
N GLN A 90 -2.17 -11.88 9.61
CA GLN A 90 -1.79 -12.70 10.74
C GLN A 90 -2.97 -12.97 11.69
N SER A 91 -3.81 -11.96 11.95
CA SER A 91 -5.03 -12.13 12.75
C SER A 91 -6.02 -13.13 12.15
N LYS A 92 -5.97 -13.33 10.83
CA LYS A 92 -6.77 -14.30 10.07
C LYS A 92 -6.04 -15.65 9.86
N GLY A 93 -4.85 -15.82 10.44
CA GLY A 93 -4.06 -17.05 10.36
C GLY A 93 -3.30 -17.21 9.04
N TYR A 94 -3.03 -16.12 8.34
CA TYR A 94 -2.18 -16.07 7.14
C TYR A 94 -0.84 -15.37 7.45
N HIS A 95 0.19 -15.68 6.67
CA HIS A 95 1.48 -15.03 6.71
C HIS A 95 1.71 -14.24 5.42
N ALA A 96 2.29 -13.06 5.53
CA ALA A 96 2.69 -12.27 4.38
C ALA A 96 4.10 -12.68 3.93
N LEU A 97 4.28 -12.89 2.62
CA LEU A 97 5.57 -13.05 1.97
C LEU A 97 5.75 -11.88 1.00
N ILE A 98 6.76 -11.03 1.26
CA ILE A 98 6.95 -9.79 0.52
C ILE A 98 7.95 -10.03 -0.60
N PHE A 99 7.58 -9.61 -1.80
CA PHE A 99 8.41 -9.63 -3.00
C PHE A 99 8.61 -8.21 -3.51
N MET A 100 9.87 -7.84 -3.72
CA MET A 100 10.21 -6.55 -4.30
C MET A 100 10.24 -6.69 -5.83
N ALA A 101 9.39 -5.92 -6.50
CA ALA A 101 9.42 -5.83 -7.96
C ALA A 101 10.22 -4.61 -8.38
N GLY A 102 10.99 -4.73 -9.47
CA GLY A 102 11.60 -3.56 -10.12
C GLY A 102 10.55 -2.60 -10.68
N LYS A 103 10.99 -1.44 -11.13
CA LYS A 103 10.09 -0.42 -11.70
C LYS A 103 9.56 -0.80 -13.11
N ASP A 104 10.20 -1.76 -13.78
CA ASP A 104 9.82 -2.22 -15.11
C ASP A 104 8.84 -3.42 -15.08
N MET A 105 8.01 -3.55 -16.13
CA MET A 105 6.99 -4.60 -16.23
C MET A 105 7.58 -6.01 -16.39
N GLN A 106 8.78 -6.15 -16.96
CA GLN A 106 9.42 -7.47 -17.14
C GLN A 106 9.89 -8.03 -15.81
N SER A 107 10.41 -7.17 -14.93
CA SER A 107 10.77 -7.53 -13.55
C SER A 107 9.56 -8.06 -12.76
N ILE A 108 8.37 -7.49 -12.98
CA ILE A 108 7.15 -7.89 -12.28
C ILE A 108 6.68 -9.28 -12.71
N ASP A 109 6.78 -9.59 -13.99
CA ASP A 109 6.38 -10.87 -14.55
C ASP A 109 7.25 -12.00 -13.96
N GLY A 110 8.57 -11.78 -13.81
CA GLY A 110 9.49 -12.73 -13.17
C GLY A 110 9.18 -12.96 -11.68
N VAL A 111 8.86 -11.90 -10.95
CA VAL A 111 8.50 -11.97 -9.53
C VAL A 111 7.23 -12.80 -9.30
N ILE A 112 6.27 -12.76 -10.21
CA ILE A 112 5.05 -13.55 -10.04
C ILE A 112 5.29 -15.04 -10.30
N GLU A 113 6.16 -15.40 -11.25
CA GLU A 113 6.58 -16.79 -11.40
C GLU A 113 7.18 -17.30 -10.08
N GLU A 114 8.11 -16.53 -9.51
CA GLU A 114 8.72 -16.87 -8.24
C GLU A 114 7.67 -17.01 -7.11
N ILE A 115 6.69 -16.11 -7.02
CA ILE A 115 5.61 -16.19 -6.02
C ILE A 115 4.79 -17.48 -6.18
N LEU A 116 4.50 -17.87 -7.40
CA LEU A 116 3.71 -19.10 -7.66
C LEU A 116 4.45 -20.36 -7.22
N ASP A 117 5.79 -20.38 -7.27
CA ASP A 117 6.61 -21.49 -6.76
C ASP A 117 6.48 -21.68 -5.23
N TYR A 118 6.16 -20.59 -4.49
CA TYR A 118 5.85 -20.68 -3.05
C TYR A 118 4.43 -21.17 -2.74
N GLN A 119 3.62 -21.54 -3.77
CA GLN A 119 2.26 -22.02 -3.60
C GLN A 119 1.38 -21.11 -2.73
N VAL A 120 1.48 -19.80 -2.93
CA VAL A 120 0.69 -18.82 -2.17
C VAL A 120 -0.81 -19.02 -2.41
N ASP A 121 -1.63 -18.81 -1.38
CA ASP A 121 -3.09 -18.92 -1.48
C ASP A 121 -3.72 -17.71 -2.19
N GLY A 122 -3.01 -16.57 -2.24
CA GLY A 122 -3.46 -15.36 -2.90
C GLY A 122 -2.36 -14.30 -3.00
N ILE A 123 -2.61 -13.27 -3.80
CA ILE A 123 -1.63 -12.21 -4.08
C ILE A 123 -2.27 -10.83 -3.85
N ILE A 124 -1.55 -9.94 -3.19
CA ILE A 124 -1.84 -8.51 -3.11
C ILE A 124 -0.74 -7.76 -3.86
N THR A 125 -1.10 -6.86 -4.78
CA THR A 125 -0.12 -6.02 -5.46
C THR A 125 -0.25 -4.57 -5.00
N ALA A 126 0.84 -3.98 -4.53
CA ALA A 126 0.91 -2.60 -4.08
C ALA A 126 1.90 -1.81 -4.95
N SER A 127 1.50 -0.67 -5.48
CA SER A 127 2.34 0.22 -6.31
C SER A 127 2.82 -0.35 -7.67
N VAL A 128 2.30 -1.49 -8.11
CA VAL A 128 2.76 -2.18 -9.30
C VAL A 128 1.74 -2.07 -10.43
N SER A 129 2.20 -1.86 -11.65
CA SER A 129 1.38 -2.00 -12.87
C SER A 129 1.71 -3.33 -13.53
N MET A 130 0.72 -4.16 -13.75
CA MET A 130 0.90 -5.51 -14.29
C MET A 130 0.53 -5.59 -15.76
N SER A 131 1.18 -6.48 -16.49
CA SER A 131 0.77 -6.82 -17.84
C SER A 131 -0.58 -7.57 -17.86
N SER A 132 -1.33 -7.42 -18.95
CA SER A 132 -2.58 -8.17 -19.15
C SER A 132 -2.34 -9.69 -19.22
N ASN A 133 -1.15 -10.11 -19.69
CA ASN A 133 -0.77 -11.53 -19.78
C ASN A 133 -0.60 -12.14 -18.40
N LEU A 134 0.06 -11.43 -17.51
CA LEU A 134 0.30 -11.87 -16.15
C LEU A 134 -1.00 -12.06 -15.36
N THR A 135 -1.91 -11.10 -15.48
CA THR A 135 -3.22 -11.19 -14.84
C THR A 135 -4.02 -12.41 -15.33
N LYS A 136 -3.96 -12.71 -16.64
CA LYS A 136 -4.57 -13.91 -17.21
C LYS A 136 -3.92 -15.18 -16.65
N ARG A 137 -2.60 -15.19 -16.47
CA ARG A 137 -1.85 -16.33 -15.94
C ARG A 137 -2.22 -16.64 -14.50
N CYS A 138 -2.24 -15.65 -13.61
CA CYS A 138 -2.71 -15.85 -12.22
C CYS A 138 -4.14 -16.42 -12.18
N LYS A 139 -5.02 -15.94 -13.07
CA LYS A 139 -6.38 -16.49 -13.22
C LYS A 139 -6.36 -17.96 -13.66
N ASN A 140 -5.51 -18.33 -14.60
CA ASN A 140 -5.41 -19.71 -15.11
C ASN A 140 -4.87 -20.68 -14.05
N VAL A 141 -3.94 -20.24 -13.22
CA VAL A 141 -3.40 -21.03 -12.08
C VAL A 141 -4.38 -21.08 -10.90
N GLY A 142 -5.43 -20.25 -10.91
CA GLY A 142 -6.46 -20.22 -9.87
C GLY A 142 -6.04 -19.51 -8.59
N VAL A 143 -4.98 -18.72 -8.60
CA VAL A 143 -4.53 -17.89 -7.47
C VAL A 143 -5.23 -16.52 -7.53
N PRO A 144 -6.09 -16.19 -6.56
CA PRO A 144 -6.80 -14.92 -6.53
C PRO A 144 -5.87 -13.75 -6.25
N MET A 145 -6.18 -12.60 -6.86
CA MET A 145 -5.39 -11.39 -6.74
C MET A 145 -6.27 -10.18 -6.45
N VAL A 146 -5.73 -9.24 -5.65
CA VAL A 146 -6.35 -7.94 -5.36
C VAL A 146 -5.30 -6.84 -5.50
N LEU A 147 -5.66 -5.78 -6.24
CA LEU A 147 -4.85 -4.58 -6.38
C LEU A 147 -5.08 -3.67 -5.17
N PHE A 148 -4.00 -3.20 -4.57
CA PHE A 148 -4.01 -2.26 -3.45
C PHE A 148 -3.41 -0.91 -3.87
N ASN A 149 -4.12 0.17 -3.59
CA ASN A 149 -3.76 1.57 -3.86
C ASN A 149 -3.71 1.97 -5.35
N ARG A 150 -3.45 1.06 -6.27
CA ARG A 150 -3.53 1.31 -7.72
C ARG A 150 -4.64 0.48 -8.34
N SER A 151 -5.26 1.02 -9.38
CA SER A 151 -6.22 0.31 -10.22
C SER A 151 -5.65 0.14 -11.62
N GLN A 152 -6.20 -0.83 -12.34
CA GLN A 152 -5.96 -1.02 -13.78
C GLN A 152 -7.31 -1.03 -14.50
N ASP A 153 -7.31 -0.72 -15.79
CA ASP A 153 -8.54 -0.69 -16.61
C ASP A 153 -9.12 -2.09 -16.90
N ALA A 154 -8.59 -3.11 -16.24
CA ALA A 154 -9.06 -4.48 -16.34
C ALA A 154 -10.31 -4.69 -15.47
N SER A 155 -11.48 -4.76 -16.09
CA SER A 155 -12.79 -4.93 -15.41
C SER A 155 -12.91 -6.23 -14.59
N TYR A 156 -12.04 -7.19 -14.81
CA TYR A 156 -12.02 -8.49 -14.11
C TYR A 156 -11.16 -8.52 -12.84
N MET A 157 -10.50 -7.41 -12.50
CA MET A 157 -9.65 -7.31 -11.31
C MET A 157 -10.37 -6.62 -10.15
N SER A 158 -10.20 -7.18 -8.96
CA SER A 158 -10.58 -6.48 -7.73
C SER A 158 -9.52 -5.47 -7.35
N ALA A 159 -9.94 -4.30 -6.89
CA ALA A 159 -9.04 -3.23 -6.45
C ALA A 159 -9.62 -2.46 -5.27
N VAL A 160 -8.75 -2.03 -4.37
CA VAL A 160 -9.08 -1.09 -3.28
C VAL A 160 -8.14 0.10 -3.38
N THR A 161 -8.70 1.29 -3.57
CA THR A 161 -7.94 2.54 -3.73
C THR A 161 -8.51 3.64 -2.84
N SER A 162 -7.70 4.65 -2.54
CA SER A 162 -8.24 5.94 -2.12
C SER A 162 -9.08 6.54 -3.26
N ASN A 163 -10.09 7.36 -2.93
CA ASN A 163 -10.85 8.13 -3.92
C ASN A 163 -9.98 9.31 -4.41
N ASN A 164 -9.03 8.99 -5.28
CA ASN A 164 -8.02 9.93 -5.77
C ASN A 164 -8.65 11.11 -6.52
N LEU A 165 -9.72 10.86 -7.30
CA LEU A 165 -10.45 11.90 -8.02
C LEU A 165 -11.08 12.91 -7.04
N ALA A 166 -11.79 12.42 -6.02
CA ALA A 166 -12.38 13.29 -5.00
C ALA A 166 -11.30 14.00 -4.18
N GLY A 167 -10.18 13.33 -3.90
CA GLY A 167 -9.03 13.92 -3.21
C GLY A 167 -8.44 15.10 -3.98
N GLY A 168 -8.19 14.95 -5.28
CA GLY A 168 -7.72 16.03 -6.14
C GLY A 168 -8.67 17.22 -6.17
N LYS A 169 -9.99 16.95 -6.29
CA LYS A 169 -11.02 18.00 -6.20
C LYS A 169 -11.00 18.74 -4.86
N LYS A 170 -10.84 18.03 -3.73
CA LYS A 170 -10.74 18.64 -2.40
C LYS A 170 -9.58 19.62 -2.31
N VAL A 171 -8.41 19.26 -2.85
CA VAL A 171 -7.23 20.13 -2.85
C VAL A 171 -7.48 21.39 -3.67
N ALA A 172 -8.04 21.27 -4.89
CA ALA A 172 -8.34 22.42 -5.73
C ALA A 172 -9.32 23.39 -5.03
N LYS A 173 -10.45 22.87 -4.49
CA LYS A 173 -11.42 23.67 -3.73
C LYS A 173 -10.76 24.39 -2.56
N PHE A 174 -9.92 23.69 -1.82
CA PHE A 174 -9.24 24.24 -0.67
C PHE A 174 -8.31 25.39 -1.07
N LEU A 175 -7.42 25.21 -2.05
CA LEU A 175 -6.49 26.26 -2.50
C LEU A 175 -7.25 27.48 -3.06
N ILE A 176 -8.31 27.27 -3.82
CA ILE A 176 -9.17 28.35 -4.32
C ILE A 176 -9.82 29.12 -3.16
N SER A 177 -10.30 28.40 -2.14
CA SER A 177 -10.96 29.04 -0.97
C SER A 177 -10.01 29.89 -0.13
N LEU A 178 -8.71 29.59 -0.19
CA LEU A 178 -7.65 30.41 0.44
C LEU A 178 -7.31 31.67 -0.36
N GLY A 179 -7.82 31.79 -1.59
CA GLY A 179 -7.61 32.94 -2.46
C GLY A 179 -6.37 32.87 -3.35
N HIS A 180 -5.73 31.70 -3.46
CA HIS A 180 -4.61 31.47 -4.35
C HIS A 180 -4.98 31.72 -5.82
N LYS A 181 -4.05 32.29 -6.60
CA LYS A 181 -4.27 32.67 -8.00
C LYS A 181 -3.35 31.93 -8.96
N LYS A 182 -2.10 31.70 -8.56
CA LYS A 182 -1.07 31.04 -9.34
C LYS A 182 -0.86 29.63 -8.81
N ILE A 183 -1.75 28.71 -9.14
CA ILE A 183 -1.74 27.37 -8.59
C ILE A 183 -0.93 26.44 -9.49
N GLY A 184 0.14 25.83 -8.93
CA GLY A 184 0.99 24.84 -9.58
C GLY A 184 0.63 23.40 -9.23
N TYR A 185 1.12 22.45 -10.04
CA TYR A 185 1.00 21.02 -9.81
C TYR A 185 2.31 20.29 -10.10
N ILE A 186 2.80 19.49 -9.15
CA ILE A 186 3.91 18.56 -9.38
C ILE A 186 3.36 17.14 -9.44
N ALA A 187 3.38 16.59 -10.65
CA ALA A 187 2.84 15.28 -10.98
C ALA A 187 3.77 14.14 -10.52
N GLY A 188 3.18 12.99 -10.18
CA GLY A 188 3.89 11.73 -10.06
C GLY A 188 4.15 11.06 -11.41
N TRP A 189 4.47 9.76 -11.39
CA TRP A 189 4.61 8.98 -12.62
C TRP A 189 3.28 8.84 -13.36
N GLU A 190 3.23 9.30 -14.58
CA GLU A 190 2.00 9.41 -15.39
C GLU A 190 1.35 8.05 -15.73
N GLY A 191 2.10 6.96 -15.69
CA GLY A 191 1.58 5.60 -15.83
C GLY A 191 0.78 5.10 -14.63
N ALA A 192 0.80 5.79 -13.48
CA ALA A 192 0.08 5.39 -12.28
C ALA A 192 -1.36 5.90 -12.27
N SER A 193 -2.32 5.02 -12.01
CA SER A 193 -3.74 5.40 -11.87
C SER A 193 -3.94 6.45 -10.77
N THR A 194 -3.23 6.34 -9.65
CA THR A 194 -3.29 7.31 -8.55
C THR A 194 -2.90 8.72 -8.99
N GLN A 195 -1.86 8.83 -9.83
CA GLN A 195 -1.44 10.10 -10.40
C GLN A 195 -2.51 10.67 -11.33
N ARG A 196 -2.99 9.89 -12.29
CA ARG A 196 -4.00 10.33 -13.27
C ARG A 196 -5.28 10.79 -12.59
N ASP A 197 -5.80 10.01 -11.65
CA ASP A 197 -7.05 10.31 -10.96
C ASP A 197 -6.93 11.56 -10.06
N ARG A 198 -5.79 11.75 -9.36
CA ARG A 198 -5.50 12.96 -8.56
C ARG A 198 -5.46 14.20 -9.44
N GLU A 199 -4.73 14.12 -10.53
CA GLU A 199 -4.60 15.21 -11.50
C GLU A 199 -5.94 15.52 -12.17
N GLU A 200 -6.67 14.52 -12.65
CA GLU A 200 -7.99 14.70 -13.27
C GLU A 200 -8.97 15.39 -12.31
N GLY A 201 -9.03 14.92 -11.06
CA GLY A 201 -9.85 15.54 -10.03
C GLY A 201 -9.48 17.01 -9.79
N PHE A 202 -8.18 17.28 -9.65
CA PHE A 202 -7.65 18.61 -9.41
C PHE A 202 -7.91 19.57 -10.59
N MET A 203 -7.55 19.16 -11.79
CA MET A 203 -7.73 19.99 -13.00
C MET A 203 -9.20 20.23 -13.34
N SER A 204 -10.06 19.20 -13.18
CA SER A 204 -11.50 19.38 -13.45
C SER A 204 -12.15 20.37 -12.48
N GLU A 205 -11.74 20.38 -11.21
CA GLU A 205 -12.24 21.33 -10.23
C GLU A 205 -11.74 22.75 -10.46
N LEU A 206 -10.45 22.93 -10.77
CA LEU A 206 -9.92 24.24 -11.17
C LEU A 206 -10.70 24.81 -12.34
N LYS A 207 -10.88 24.02 -13.40
CA LYS A 207 -11.60 24.43 -14.61
C LYS A 207 -13.06 24.80 -14.31
N SER A 208 -13.78 23.99 -13.52
CA SER A 208 -15.18 24.27 -13.18
C SER A 208 -15.34 25.51 -12.31
N SER A 209 -14.29 25.90 -11.59
CA SER A 209 -14.24 27.11 -10.76
C SER A 209 -13.69 28.35 -11.52
N GLY A 210 -13.45 28.23 -12.83
CA GLY A 210 -12.94 29.33 -13.67
C GLY A 210 -11.44 29.58 -13.55
N PHE A 211 -10.70 28.64 -12.98
CA PHE A 211 -9.23 28.70 -12.87
C PHE A 211 -8.56 27.87 -13.94
N GLN A 212 -7.34 28.28 -14.31
CA GLN A 212 -6.42 27.48 -15.11
C GLN A 212 -5.20 27.15 -14.26
N ILE A 213 -4.59 26.00 -14.53
CA ILE A 213 -3.32 25.66 -13.91
C ILE A 213 -2.26 26.67 -14.33
N HIS A 214 -1.52 27.23 -13.38
CA HIS A 214 -0.46 28.19 -13.66
C HIS A 214 0.78 27.51 -14.24
N CYS A 215 1.23 26.42 -13.63
CA CYS A 215 2.37 25.62 -14.08
C CYS A 215 2.23 24.16 -13.65
N ARG A 216 2.85 23.24 -14.43
CA ARG A 216 2.85 21.81 -14.17
C ARG A 216 4.23 21.24 -14.48
N GLU A 217 4.77 20.51 -13.52
CA GLU A 217 6.02 19.76 -13.67
C GLU A 217 5.82 18.30 -13.26
N VAL A 218 6.78 17.42 -13.59
CA VAL A 218 6.71 16.00 -13.31
C VAL A 218 7.89 15.59 -12.42
N GLY A 219 7.58 14.97 -11.27
CA GLY A 219 8.56 14.45 -10.29
C GLY A 219 8.57 12.93 -10.19
N ASN A 220 7.74 12.20 -10.97
CA ASN A 220 7.75 10.74 -11.14
C ASN A 220 7.74 9.90 -9.84
N PHE A 221 7.31 10.46 -8.70
CA PHE A 221 7.44 9.87 -7.37
C PHE A 221 8.89 9.64 -6.92
N VAL A 222 9.84 10.39 -7.48
CA VAL A 222 11.28 10.33 -7.18
C VAL A 222 11.71 11.64 -6.54
N LEU A 223 12.43 11.58 -5.41
CA LEU A 223 12.83 12.77 -4.65
C LEU A 223 13.65 13.76 -5.48
N GLU A 224 14.67 13.29 -6.20
CA GLU A 224 15.53 14.16 -6.98
C GLU A 224 14.81 14.79 -8.18
N GLU A 225 13.93 14.04 -8.85
CA GLU A 225 13.10 14.59 -9.92
C GLU A 225 12.09 15.62 -9.41
N ALA A 226 11.56 15.44 -8.18
CA ALA A 226 10.71 16.44 -7.53
C ALA A 226 11.48 17.72 -7.18
N ARG A 227 12.77 17.63 -6.76
CA ARG A 227 13.65 18.78 -6.55
C ARG A 227 13.87 19.55 -7.87
N GLU A 228 14.19 18.83 -8.94
CA GLU A 228 14.39 19.41 -10.27
C GLU A 228 13.12 20.10 -10.80
N ALA A 229 11.97 19.43 -10.66
CA ALA A 229 10.67 19.99 -10.99
C ALA A 229 10.41 21.30 -10.22
N THR A 230 10.78 21.35 -8.93
CA THR A 230 10.65 22.55 -8.11
C THR A 230 11.53 23.69 -8.62
N ARG A 231 12.82 23.43 -8.90
CA ARG A 231 13.73 24.45 -9.45
C ARG A 231 13.20 25.06 -10.74
N LYS A 232 12.67 24.22 -11.66
CA LYS A 232 12.07 24.66 -12.92
C LYS A 232 10.82 25.50 -12.68
N MET A 233 9.91 25.03 -11.83
CA MET A 233 8.63 25.69 -11.55
C MET A 233 8.81 27.07 -10.94
N PHE A 234 9.82 27.28 -10.10
CA PHE A 234 10.07 28.53 -9.38
C PHE A 234 11.06 29.48 -10.07
N PHE A 235 11.55 29.14 -11.27
CA PHE A 235 12.63 29.91 -11.93
C PHE A 235 12.20 31.30 -12.43
N LYS A 236 11.05 31.46 -13.05
CA LYS A 236 10.65 32.73 -13.70
C LYS A 236 9.40 33.38 -13.11
N ASP A 237 8.35 32.62 -12.98
CA ASP A 237 7.05 33.09 -12.53
C ASP A 237 6.49 32.08 -11.51
N PRO A 238 6.94 32.17 -10.24
CA PRO A 238 6.61 31.17 -9.23
C PRO A 238 5.12 31.15 -8.90
N PRO A 239 4.55 29.95 -8.63
CA PRO A 239 3.20 29.81 -8.11
C PRO A 239 3.10 30.28 -6.67
N ASP A 240 1.90 30.67 -6.23
CA ASP A 240 1.57 31.01 -4.84
C ASP A 240 1.04 29.82 -4.05
N ALA A 241 0.73 28.72 -4.74
CA ALA A 241 0.40 27.44 -4.12
C ALA A 241 0.77 26.27 -5.05
N VAL A 242 1.19 25.15 -4.48
CA VAL A 242 1.51 23.92 -5.23
C VAL A 242 0.82 22.72 -4.60
N PHE A 243 0.08 21.99 -5.43
CA PHE A 243 -0.33 20.64 -5.11
C PHE A 243 0.73 19.65 -5.60
N VAL A 244 1.28 18.85 -4.71
CA VAL A 244 2.25 17.80 -5.02
C VAL A 244 1.56 16.45 -4.93
N ALA A 245 1.73 15.60 -5.93
CA ALA A 245 0.96 14.36 -6.10
C ALA A 245 1.09 13.36 -4.94
N ASN A 246 2.14 13.46 -4.09
CA ASN A 246 2.25 12.71 -2.84
C ASN A 246 3.16 13.41 -1.82
N ASP A 247 3.07 12.99 -0.54
CA ASP A 247 3.84 13.55 0.57
C ASP A 247 5.35 13.33 0.39
N HIS A 248 5.75 12.16 -0.14
CA HIS A 248 7.14 11.82 -0.38
C HIS A 248 7.85 12.87 -1.26
N MET A 249 7.22 13.28 -2.37
CA MET A 249 7.73 14.37 -3.19
C MET A 249 7.55 15.72 -2.51
N ALA A 250 6.44 15.95 -1.78
CA ALA A 250 6.17 17.22 -1.11
C ALA A 250 7.28 17.58 -0.12
N PHE A 251 7.85 16.63 0.58
CA PHE A 251 9.00 16.87 1.47
C PHE A 251 10.22 17.38 0.70
N ALA A 252 10.55 16.78 -0.45
CA ALA A 252 11.63 17.24 -1.29
C ALA A 252 11.37 18.65 -1.88
N VAL A 253 10.13 18.93 -2.26
CA VAL A 253 9.68 20.26 -2.71
C VAL A 253 9.88 21.29 -1.60
N MET A 254 9.42 21.00 -0.38
CA MET A 254 9.54 21.90 0.77
C MET A 254 10.99 22.17 1.15
N ASP A 255 11.83 21.14 1.14
CA ASP A 255 13.26 21.29 1.42
C ASP A 255 13.94 22.15 0.34
N THR A 256 13.66 21.90 -0.95
CA THR A 256 14.21 22.69 -2.05
C THR A 256 13.79 24.16 -1.94
N LEU A 257 12.52 24.41 -1.66
CA LEU A 257 12.01 25.78 -1.50
C LEU A 257 12.69 26.51 -0.35
N ARG A 258 12.78 25.90 0.83
CA ARG A 258 13.31 26.52 2.05
C ARG A 258 14.82 26.73 2.02
N TYR A 259 15.57 25.70 1.60
CA TYR A 259 17.02 25.65 1.80
C TYR A 259 17.84 25.94 0.54
N GLU A 260 17.26 25.80 -0.65
CA GLU A 260 17.96 26.10 -1.90
C GLU A 260 17.45 27.41 -2.53
N LEU A 261 16.12 27.64 -2.52
CA LEU A 261 15.51 28.76 -3.23
C LEU A 261 15.11 29.93 -2.29
N GLY A 262 15.14 29.72 -0.97
CA GLY A 262 14.90 30.80 0.02
C GLY A 262 13.44 31.22 0.17
N PHE A 263 12.48 30.37 -0.23
CA PHE A 263 11.05 30.64 -0.08
C PHE A 263 10.56 30.23 1.33
N SER A 264 9.70 31.06 1.91
CA SER A 264 9.00 30.78 3.15
C SER A 264 7.71 30.02 2.90
N ILE A 265 7.48 28.94 3.65
CA ILE A 265 6.26 28.15 3.62
C ILE A 265 5.57 28.34 4.99
N PRO A 266 4.33 28.83 5.05
CA PRO A 266 3.40 29.06 3.94
C PRO A 266 3.37 30.49 3.36
N ASP A 267 4.22 31.42 3.85
CA ASP A 267 4.06 32.86 3.61
C ASP A 267 4.23 33.26 2.13
N ASP A 268 5.23 32.69 1.43
CA ASP A 268 5.46 32.93 0.01
C ASP A 268 4.71 31.92 -0.86
N VAL A 269 4.57 30.68 -0.40
CA VAL A 269 3.93 29.60 -1.16
C VAL A 269 3.29 28.55 -0.25
N SER A 270 2.03 28.21 -0.51
CA SER A 270 1.34 27.11 0.16
C SER A 270 1.64 25.77 -0.51
N ILE A 271 1.93 24.74 0.27
CA ILE A 271 2.21 23.38 -0.23
C ILE A 271 1.14 22.41 0.30
N VAL A 272 0.57 21.62 -0.59
CA VAL A 272 -0.36 20.54 -0.25
C VAL A 272 0.17 19.21 -0.82
N GLY A 273 0.20 18.18 0.02
CA GLY A 273 0.56 16.82 -0.36
C GLY A 273 -0.64 15.89 -0.51
N TYR A 274 -0.33 14.60 -0.55
CA TYR A 274 -1.30 13.49 -0.59
C TYR A 274 -0.66 12.27 0.05
N ASP A 275 -1.31 11.58 0.93
CA ASP A 275 -1.09 10.30 1.61
C ASP A 275 -1.32 10.42 3.14
N ASP A 276 -0.92 11.53 3.78
CA ASP A 276 -0.88 11.76 5.24
C ASP A 276 0.00 10.73 5.95
N VAL A 277 1.23 10.56 5.42
CA VAL A 277 2.24 9.71 6.06
C VAL A 277 2.72 10.28 7.40
N PRO A 278 3.31 9.48 8.32
CA PRO A 278 3.71 9.95 9.66
C PRO A 278 4.55 11.23 9.65
N ALA A 279 5.50 11.36 8.72
CA ALA A 279 6.36 12.54 8.61
C ALA A 279 5.60 13.83 8.23
N ALA A 280 4.42 13.72 7.61
CA ALA A 280 3.61 14.90 7.27
C ALA A 280 3.20 15.72 8.52
N SER A 281 3.08 15.07 9.67
CA SER A 281 2.77 15.73 10.95
C SER A 281 3.98 16.23 11.72
N TRP A 282 5.20 15.94 11.28
CA TRP A 282 6.41 16.40 11.98
C TRP A 282 6.54 17.92 11.91
N PRO A 283 7.00 18.58 12.98
CA PRO A 283 7.15 20.04 13.00
C PRO A 283 7.98 20.61 11.84
N SER A 284 8.95 19.82 11.33
CA SER A 284 9.80 20.21 10.20
C SER A 284 9.01 20.38 8.89
N PHE A 285 7.96 19.57 8.69
CA PHE A 285 7.13 19.64 7.50
C PHE A 285 5.78 20.28 7.79
N ASN A 286 5.09 19.80 8.82
CA ASN A 286 3.75 20.27 9.21
C ASN A 286 2.85 20.42 7.98
N LEU A 287 2.82 19.35 7.15
CA LEU A 287 2.30 19.33 5.79
C LEU A 287 0.78 19.17 5.76
N THR A 288 0.10 20.11 5.12
CA THR A 288 -1.31 19.94 4.69
C THR A 288 -1.39 18.89 3.62
N THR A 289 -2.24 17.87 3.79
CA THR A 289 -2.26 16.71 2.90
C THR A 289 -3.62 16.01 2.92
N VAL A 290 -3.95 15.29 1.84
CA VAL A 290 -5.13 14.41 1.82
C VAL A 290 -4.75 13.06 2.42
N LYS A 291 -5.43 12.66 3.51
CA LYS A 291 -5.20 11.38 4.15
C LYS A 291 -5.73 10.23 3.30
N GLN A 292 -4.90 9.23 3.04
CA GLN A 292 -5.37 7.92 2.59
C GLN A 292 -5.84 7.10 3.81
N PRO A 293 -7.08 6.61 3.85
CA PRO A 293 -7.57 5.82 5.00
C PRO A 293 -7.06 4.39 4.95
N VAL A 294 -5.74 4.22 5.19
CA VAL A 294 -5.00 2.97 4.98
C VAL A 294 -5.59 1.79 5.77
N ASP A 295 -6.07 2.00 6.99
CA ASP A 295 -6.66 0.93 7.81
C ASP A 295 -7.90 0.33 7.13
N LEU A 296 -8.78 1.17 6.64
CA LEU A 296 -9.99 0.72 5.93
C LEU A 296 -9.65 0.09 4.58
N MET A 297 -8.68 0.66 3.86
CA MET A 297 -8.21 0.10 2.59
C MET A 297 -7.61 -1.30 2.80
N VAL A 298 -6.77 -1.48 3.81
CA VAL A 298 -6.16 -2.77 4.18
C VAL A 298 -7.24 -3.79 4.54
N GLN A 299 -8.17 -3.43 5.42
CA GLN A 299 -9.25 -4.33 5.84
C GLN A 299 -10.06 -4.80 4.63
N LYS A 300 -10.50 -3.87 3.76
CA LYS A 300 -11.25 -4.21 2.54
C LYS A 300 -10.46 -5.09 1.57
N THR A 301 -9.16 -4.85 1.43
CA THR A 301 -8.29 -5.64 0.57
C THR A 301 -8.19 -7.09 1.05
N VAL A 302 -7.94 -7.28 2.34
CA VAL A 302 -7.84 -8.61 2.94
C VAL A 302 -9.19 -9.33 2.88
N ASP A 303 -10.30 -8.65 3.21
CA ASP A 303 -11.65 -9.25 3.15
C ASP A 303 -11.98 -9.75 1.73
N ILE A 304 -11.72 -8.93 0.69
CA ILE A 304 -11.93 -9.34 -0.71
C ILE A 304 -11.05 -10.52 -1.08
N LEU A 305 -9.77 -10.51 -0.68
CA LEU A 305 -8.86 -11.59 -1.01
C LEU A 305 -9.28 -12.91 -0.37
N LEU A 306 -9.59 -12.89 0.93
CA LEU A 306 -10.02 -14.10 1.66
C LEU A 306 -11.36 -14.65 1.14
N GLU A 307 -12.30 -13.77 0.81
CA GLU A 307 -13.56 -14.19 0.14
C GLU A 307 -13.28 -14.93 -1.17
N LYS A 308 -12.30 -14.45 -1.97
CA LYS A 308 -11.90 -15.12 -3.23
C LYS A 308 -11.18 -16.44 -3.01
N ILE A 309 -10.39 -16.56 -1.95
CA ILE A 309 -9.71 -17.81 -1.57
C ILE A 309 -10.74 -18.88 -1.16
N ASP A 310 -11.77 -18.48 -0.40
CA ASP A 310 -12.78 -19.41 0.09
C ASP A 310 -13.86 -19.71 -0.97
N HIS A 311 -14.21 -18.73 -1.81
CA HIS A 311 -15.25 -18.80 -2.84
C HIS A 311 -14.69 -18.46 -4.23
N LYS A 312 -14.16 -19.46 -4.94
CA LYS A 312 -13.43 -19.31 -6.22
C LYS A 312 -14.14 -18.52 -7.35
N ALA A 313 -15.43 -18.24 -7.24
CA ALA A 313 -16.26 -17.64 -8.30
C ALA A 313 -16.87 -16.28 -7.94
N THR A 314 -16.17 -15.42 -7.18
CA THR A 314 -16.68 -14.10 -6.85
C THR A 314 -16.45 -13.08 -7.96
N LYS A 315 -17.46 -12.20 -8.18
CA LYS A 315 -17.32 -11.07 -9.11
C LYS A 315 -16.22 -10.11 -8.66
N PRO A 316 -15.51 -9.44 -9.58
CA PRO A 316 -14.56 -8.40 -9.23
C PRO A 316 -15.22 -7.29 -8.40
N LYS A 317 -14.55 -6.84 -7.35
CA LYS A 317 -14.97 -5.73 -6.49
C LYS A 317 -13.99 -4.58 -6.64
N ARG A 318 -14.47 -3.39 -6.96
CA ARG A 318 -13.67 -2.17 -6.99
C ARG A 318 -14.20 -1.22 -5.91
N ILE A 319 -13.39 -0.95 -4.92
CA ILE A 319 -13.74 -0.10 -3.77
C ILE A 319 -12.84 1.12 -3.78
N THR A 320 -13.46 2.29 -3.75
CA THR A 320 -12.77 3.55 -3.49
C THR A 320 -13.13 4.04 -2.10
N VAL A 321 -12.16 4.53 -1.35
CA VAL A 321 -12.33 4.98 0.04
C VAL A 321 -11.98 6.46 0.13
N ASP A 322 -12.93 7.26 0.60
CA ASP A 322 -12.71 8.70 0.79
C ASP A 322 -11.81 8.98 1.99
N GLY A 323 -10.91 9.95 1.83
CA GLY A 323 -10.07 10.46 2.90
C GLY A 323 -10.28 11.96 3.13
N PRO A 324 -10.12 12.45 4.38
CA PRO A 324 -10.19 13.87 4.70
C PRO A 324 -8.93 14.62 4.25
N LEU A 325 -9.08 15.92 4.00
CA LEU A 325 -7.95 16.84 3.96
C LEU A 325 -7.52 17.15 5.40
N LYS A 326 -6.25 17.00 5.69
CA LYS A 326 -5.60 17.38 6.95
C LYS A 326 -4.91 18.71 6.75
N ILE A 327 -5.49 19.75 7.30
CA ILE A 327 -4.94 21.11 7.24
C ILE A 327 -3.88 21.24 8.30
N ARG A 328 -2.70 21.76 7.93
CA ARG A 328 -1.54 22.00 8.80
C ARG A 328 -0.83 23.30 8.38
N GLY A 329 0.38 23.51 8.89
CA GLY A 329 1.12 24.77 8.75
C GLY A 329 1.81 25.00 7.39
N SER A 330 1.71 24.08 6.42
CA SER A 330 2.29 24.29 5.08
C SER A 330 1.39 25.09 4.13
N THR A 331 0.23 25.54 4.59
CA THR A 331 -0.68 26.41 3.85
C THR A 331 -1.08 27.60 4.69
N ILE A 332 -1.37 28.75 4.05
CA ILE A 332 -2.02 29.85 4.74
C ILE A 332 -3.35 29.38 5.34
N LEU A 333 -3.75 29.96 6.47
CA LEU A 333 -5.00 29.57 7.12
C LEU A 333 -6.21 30.20 6.43
N PRO A 334 -7.34 29.50 6.36
CA PRO A 334 -8.61 30.10 5.95
C PRO A 334 -8.94 31.30 6.85
N LYS A 335 -9.47 32.38 6.26
CA LYS A 335 -9.93 33.54 7.00
C LYS A 335 -10.95 33.13 8.06
N GLY A 336 -10.61 33.33 9.34
CA GLY A 336 -11.45 33.03 10.50
C GLY A 336 -11.09 31.78 11.30
N LEU A 337 -10.08 31.01 10.90
CA LEU A 337 -9.47 29.96 11.74
C LEU A 337 -8.21 30.53 12.41
N ASN A 338 -8.22 30.64 13.74
CA ASN A 338 -7.02 30.96 14.52
C ASN A 338 -6.25 29.65 14.80
N ASN A 339 -4.92 29.76 15.01
CA ASN A 339 -3.99 28.63 15.26
C ASN A 339 -4.32 27.75 16.49
N GLU A 340 -5.37 28.03 17.23
CA GLU A 340 -5.72 27.34 18.48
C GLU A 340 -6.68 26.13 18.28
N GLY A 341 -7.01 25.77 17.03
CA GLY A 341 -7.97 24.72 16.71
C GLY A 341 -7.47 23.62 15.74
N ILE A 342 -6.15 23.51 15.54
CA ILE A 342 -5.55 22.53 14.63
C ILE A 342 -4.72 21.50 15.40
#